data_e85a88a3272e51e8be663a1ce694d32f
#
_entry.id   e85a88a3272e51e8be663a1ce694d32f
#
_cell.length_a   1.000
_cell.length_b   1.000
_cell.length_c   1.000
_cell.angle_alpha   90.00
_cell.angle_beta   90.00
_cell.angle_gamma   90.00
#
_symmetry.space_group_name_H-M   'P 1'
#
loop_
_entity.id
_entity.type
_entity.pdbx_description
1 polymer ?
#
loop_
_entity_poly.entity_id
_entity_poly.type
_entity_poly.pdbx_seq_one_letter_code
_entity_poly.pdbx_strand_id
1 'polypeptide(L)'
;MITGDENLRVLVTGGAGFIGRSLVKELLANNFTVSVIDTVSSSDKNAQSLIQLGARYHNGDIRDSSSVEQAGSGCSHIVHLAAQTSVPASIENPELNDDINLRGTKNIINYANSNNIEKVVFASSAAVYGDCEDVPLVEESAGDCRSPYAESKFQCEQDLLSLMPKETQVHILRFFNVYGPGQDANSNYAAVIPSFIQRITSGQSPTIFGDGSQSRDFIAVSDVVNLITQILSNHNNPQNGVYNVATQTETSINELLRIIT
;
A
#
# COMPACT_ATOMS: atom_id res chain seq x y z
N MET A 1 18.29 5.13 -16.79
CA MET A 1 17.16 4.45 -17.46
C MET A 1 17.24 3.00 -17.05
N ILE A 2 16.30 2.55 -16.27
CA ILE A 2 16.17 1.13 -15.88
C ILE A 2 15.52 0.46 -17.08
N THR A 3 16.28 -0.31 -17.86
CA THR A 3 15.73 -1.12 -18.95
C THR A 3 15.00 -2.29 -18.30
N GLY A 4 13.70 -2.13 -18.08
CA GLY A 4 12.82 -3.25 -17.72
C GLY A 4 12.84 -4.27 -18.87
N ASP A 5 12.82 -5.56 -18.55
CA ASP A 5 12.61 -6.59 -19.55
C ASP A 5 11.31 -6.28 -20.30
N GLU A 6 11.42 -6.22 -21.64
CA GLU A 6 10.29 -5.94 -22.53
C GLU A 6 9.19 -6.97 -22.25
N ASN A 7 8.09 -6.55 -21.59
CA ASN A 7 6.85 -7.28 -21.30
C ASN A 7 6.55 -7.70 -19.87
N LEU A 8 7.18 -7.19 -18.84
CA LEU A 8 6.70 -7.47 -17.47
C LEU A 8 5.29 -6.90 -17.29
N ARG A 9 4.33 -7.80 -17.03
CA ARG A 9 2.95 -7.43 -16.79
C ARG A 9 2.63 -7.54 -15.29
N VAL A 10 2.22 -6.40 -14.70
CA VAL A 10 2.00 -6.26 -13.26
C VAL A 10 0.50 -6.08 -12.99
N LEU A 11 -0.07 -6.89 -12.10
CA LEU A 11 -1.36 -6.62 -11.49
C LEU A 11 -1.16 -5.70 -10.28
N VAL A 12 -1.80 -4.54 -10.27
CA VAL A 12 -1.85 -3.63 -9.12
C VAL A 12 -3.27 -3.65 -8.56
N THR A 13 -3.45 -4.19 -7.36
CA THR A 13 -4.71 -4.10 -6.64
C THR A 13 -4.78 -2.80 -5.85
N GLY A 14 -5.95 -2.16 -5.77
CA GLY A 14 -6.07 -0.84 -5.15
C GLY A 14 -5.38 0.28 -5.96
N GLY A 15 -5.30 0.11 -7.29
CA GLY A 15 -4.56 1.02 -8.15
C GLY A 15 -5.17 2.41 -8.29
N ALA A 16 -6.46 2.61 -7.99
CA ALA A 16 -7.10 3.93 -7.96
C ALA A 16 -6.92 4.68 -6.62
N GLY A 17 -6.36 4.02 -5.60
CA GLY A 17 -6.02 4.61 -4.31
C GLY A 17 -4.83 5.58 -4.37
N PHE A 18 -4.46 6.17 -3.24
CA PHE A 18 -3.38 7.17 -3.14
C PHE A 18 -2.03 6.63 -3.63
N ILE A 19 -1.50 5.56 -3.01
CA ILE A 19 -0.22 4.96 -3.41
C ILE A 19 -0.35 4.30 -4.78
N GLY A 20 -1.47 3.60 -5.03
CA GLY A 20 -1.72 2.87 -6.28
C GLY A 20 -1.63 3.75 -7.52
N ARG A 21 -2.24 4.94 -7.51
CA ARG A 21 -2.18 5.87 -8.66
C ARG A 21 -0.75 6.34 -8.94
N SER A 22 0.01 6.62 -7.91
CA SER A 22 1.40 7.04 -8.06
C SER A 22 2.24 5.89 -8.64
N LEU A 23 2.03 4.67 -8.12
CA LEU A 23 2.72 3.48 -8.61
C LEU A 23 2.36 3.14 -10.07
N VAL A 24 1.07 3.13 -10.42
CA VAL A 24 0.64 2.82 -11.80
C VAL A 24 1.25 3.80 -12.81
N LYS A 25 1.30 5.09 -12.48
CA LYS A 25 1.96 6.11 -13.33
C LYS A 25 3.44 5.82 -13.52
N GLU A 26 4.14 5.51 -12.44
CA GLU A 26 5.58 5.20 -12.46
C GLU A 26 5.87 3.94 -13.26
N LEU A 27 5.11 2.87 -13.05
CA LEU A 27 5.27 1.62 -13.79
C LEU A 27 5.06 1.81 -15.29
N LEU A 28 3.99 2.53 -15.69
CA LEU A 28 3.74 2.84 -17.11
C LEU A 28 4.85 3.69 -17.72
N ALA A 29 5.38 4.67 -16.97
CA ALA A 29 6.50 5.50 -17.42
C ALA A 29 7.81 4.70 -17.58
N ASN A 30 7.96 3.59 -16.87
CA ASN A 30 9.06 2.64 -16.96
C ASN A 30 8.78 1.44 -17.90
N ASN A 31 7.81 1.56 -18.81
CA ASN A 31 7.43 0.59 -19.83
C ASN A 31 6.87 -0.76 -19.32
N PHE A 32 6.38 -0.82 -18.09
CA PHE A 32 5.62 -1.97 -17.64
C PHE A 32 4.22 -2.00 -18.27
N THR A 33 3.70 -3.19 -18.54
CA THR A 33 2.27 -3.37 -18.82
C THR A 33 1.53 -3.50 -17.51
N VAL A 34 0.57 -2.61 -17.22
CA VAL A 34 -0.11 -2.57 -15.94
C VAL A 34 -1.59 -2.93 -16.06
N SER A 35 -2.01 -3.90 -15.28
CA SER A 35 -3.42 -4.22 -15.02
C SER A 35 -3.80 -3.75 -13.62
N VAL A 36 -4.95 -3.12 -13.48
CA VAL A 36 -5.45 -2.57 -12.22
C VAL A 36 -6.77 -3.24 -11.87
N ILE A 37 -6.94 -3.63 -10.59
CA ILE A 37 -8.25 -3.95 -10.01
C ILE A 37 -8.54 -3.02 -8.85
N ASP A 38 -9.72 -2.39 -8.88
CA ASP A 38 -10.18 -1.48 -7.82
C ASP A 38 -11.70 -1.43 -7.80
N THR A 39 -12.28 -1.20 -6.61
CA THR A 39 -13.73 -1.00 -6.44
C THR A 39 -14.21 0.36 -6.94
N VAL A 40 -13.31 1.31 -7.13
CA VAL A 40 -13.60 2.62 -7.72
C VAL A 40 -14.09 2.44 -9.15
N SER A 41 -15.23 3.06 -9.47
CA SER A 41 -15.82 2.98 -10.82
C SER A 41 -14.85 3.42 -11.90
N SER A 42 -14.85 2.72 -13.04
CA SER A 42 -14.08 3.12 -14.21
C SER A 42 -14.44 4.50 -14.77
N SER A 43 -15.59 5.06 -14.39
CA SER A 43 -16.00 6.44 -14.72
C SER A 43 -15.44 7.50 -13.78
N ASP A 44 -14.83 7.11 -12.65
CA ASP A 44 -14.19 8.04 -11.72
C ASP A 44 -12.97 8.69 -12.36
N LYS A 45 -12.71 9.96 -12.00
CA LYS A 45 -11.59 10.74 -12.56
C LYS A 45 -10.21 10.09 -12.35
N ASN A 46 -10.02 9.41 -11.22
CA ASN A 46 -8.74 8.75 -10.92
C ASN A 46 -8.58 7.50 -11.81
N ALA A 47 -9.62 6.68 -11.94
CA ALA A 47 -9.64 5.52 -12.83
C ALA A 47 -9.44 5.95 -14.29
N GLN A 48 -10.17 6.98 -14.74
CA GLN A 48 -10.04 7.54 -16.11
C GLN A 48 -8.62 8.02 -16.40
N SER A 49 -7.98 8.68 -15.46
CA SER A 49 -6.58 9.10 -15.59
C SER A 49 -5.63 7.92 -15.84
N LEU A 50 -5.83 6.80 -15.15
CA LEU A 50 -5.01 5.59 -15.33
C LEU A 50 -5.28 4.91 -16.69
N ILE A 51 -6.55 4.85 -17.09
CA ILE A 51 -6.96 4.30 -18.40
C ILE A 51 -6.32 5.12 -19.54
N GLN A 52 -6.38 6.45 -19.45
CA GLN A 52 -5.77 7.35 -20.45
C GLN A 52 -4.24 7.20 -20.56
N LEU A 53 -3.59 6.82 -19.46
CA LEU A 53 -2.15 6.52 -19.44
C LEU A 53 -1.82 5.12 -19.99
N GLY A 54 -2.82 4.29 -20.28
CA GLY A 54 -2.62 2.96 -20.87
C GLY A 54 -2.77 1.79 -19.91
N ALA A 55 -3.20 2.00 -18.66
CA ALA A 55 -3.49 0.91 -17.74
C ALA A 55 -4.75 0.14 -18.18
N ARG A 56 -4.70 -1.20 -18.10
CA ARG A 56 -5.87 -2.04 -18.22
C ARG A 56 -6.63 -2.02 -16.89
N TYR A 57 -7.75 -1.32 -16.84
CA TYR A 57 -8.51 -1.09 -15.61
C TYR A 57 -9.71 -2.05 -15.50
N HIS A 58 -9.79 -2.75 -14.37
CA HIS A 58 -10.92 -3.61 -14.00
C HIS A 58 -11.61 -3.02 -12.77
N ASN A 59 -12.88 -2.64 -12.94
CA ASN A 59 -13.72 -2.31 -11.82
C ASN A 59 -14.19 -3.60 -11.16
N GLY A 60 -13.60 -3.95 -10.03
CA GLY A 60 -13.83 -5.22 -9.35
C GLY A 60 -13.35 -5.20 -7.90
N ASP A 61 -13.75 -6.20 -7.15
CA ASP A 61 -13.42 -6.37 -5.75
C ASP A 61 -12.50 -7.58 -5.57
N ILE A 62 -11.44 -7.43 -4.79
CA ILE A 62 -10.50 -8.53 -4.49
C ILE A 62 -11.16 -9.68 -3.71
N ARG A 63 -12.31 -9.45 -3.09
CA ARG A 63 -13.12 -10.48 -2.43
C ARG A 63 -13.79 -11.44 -3.42
N ASP A 64 -13.93 -11.01 -4.66
CA ASP A 64 -14.44 -11.85 -5.76
C ASP A 64 -13.28 -12.44 -6.57
N SER A 65 -13.07 -13.75 -6.44
CA SER A 65 -12.00 -14.47 -7.12
C SER A 65 -12.09 -14.36 -8.64
N SER A 66 -13.31 -14.26 -9.20
CA SER A 66 -13.49 -14.12 -10.66
C SER A 66 -13.02 -12.77 -11.16
N SER A 67 -13.20 -11.71 -10.39
CA SER A 67 -12.65 -10.38 -10.67
C SER A 67 -11.12 -10.37 -10.62
N VAL A 68 -10.53 -11.06 -9.65
CA VAL A 68 -9.07 -11.23 -9.54
C VAL A 68 -8.50 -11.98 -10.75
N GLU A 69 -9.12 -13.11 -11.14
CA GLU A 69 -8.74 -13.89 -12.32
C GLU A 69 -8.76 -13.05 -13.61
N GLN A 70 -9.83 -12.29 -13.82
CA GLN A 70 -9.94 -11.44 -15.01
C GLN A 70 -8.89 -10.33 -15.05
N ALA A 71 -8.69 -9.66 -13.92
CA ALA A 71 -7.72 -8.55 -13.82
C ALA A 71 -6.28 -9.06 -13.92
N GLY A 72 -5.97 -10.19 -13.30
CA GLY A 72 -4.63 -10.77 -13.25
C GLY A 72 -4.22 -11.52 -14.54
N SER A 73 -5.14 -11.76 -15.45
CA SER A 73 -4.88 -12.57 -16.66
C SER A 73 -3.65 -12.12 -17.42
N GLY A 74 -2.67 -13.02 -17.52
CA GLY A 74 -1.37 -12.80 -18.19
C GLY A 74 -0.40 -11.93 -17.41
N CYS A 75 -0.64 -11.62 -16.15
CA CYS A 75 0.33 -10.96 -15.28
C CYS A 75 1.34 -11.98 -14.74
N SER A 76 2.59 -11.56 -14.62
CA SER A 76 3.68 -12.32 -13.99
C SER A 76 4.02 -11.81 -12.58
N HIS A 77 3.60 -10.59 -12.27
CA HIS A 77 3.89 -9.92 -11.01
C HIS A 77 2.63 -9.33 -10.39
N ILE A 78 2.58 -9.24 -9.06
CA ILE A 78 1.46 -8.64 -8.31
C ILE A 78 2.03 -7.59 -7.34
N VAL A 79 1.40 -6.40 -7.31
CA VAL A 79 1.54 -5.45 -6.21
C VAL A 79 0.18 -5.33 -5.52
N HIS A 80 0.11 -5.84 -4.30
CA HIS A 80 -1.14 -5.91 -3.54
C HIS A 80 -1.23 -4.74 -2.56
N LEU A 81 -1.95 -3.67 -2.99
CA LEU A 81 -2.20 -2.46 -2.19
C LEU A 81 -3.65 -2.36 -1.69
N ALA A 82 -4.60 -3.09 -2.29
CA ALA A 82 -6.00 -3.04 -1.92
C ALA A 82 -6.19 -3.52 -0.47
N ALA A 83 -6.82 -2.69 0.34
CA ALA A 83 -7.15 -2.99 1.73
C ALA A 83 -8.17 -1.98 2.27
N GLN A 84 -8.88 -2.36 3.32
CA GLN A 84 -9.41 -1.41 4.29
C GLN A 84 -8.23 -0.90 5.12
N THR A 85 -7.92 0.40 5.05
CA THR A 85 -6.68 0.97 5.61
C THR A 85 -6.87 1.81 6.86
N SER A 86 -8.13 2.09 7.26
CA SER A 86 -8.45 2.95 8.40
C SER A 86 -8.51 2.14 9.69
N VAL A 87 -7.62 2.43 10.64
CA VAL A 87 -7.64 1.81 11.98
C VAL A 87 -8.98 2.09 12.69
N PRO A 88 -9.51 3.35 12.77
CA PRO A 88 -10.80 3.59 13.37
C PRO A 88 -11.95 2.81 12.71
N ALA A 89 -12.01 2.79 11.37
CA ALA A 89 -13.05 2.04 10.66
C ALA A 89 -12.95 0.51 10.91
N SER A 90 -11.74 -0.02 11.11
CA SER A 90 -11.56 -1.44 11.46
C SER A 90 -12.10 -1.77 12.85
N ILE A 91 -12.05 -0.83 13.79
CA ILE A 91 -12.63 -0.97 15.13
C ILE A 91 -14.16 -0.89 15.06
N GLU A 92 -14.69 0.02 14.22
CA GLU A 92 -16.14 0.16 14.03
C GLU A 92 -16.76 -1.06 13.33
N ASN A 93 -16.05 -1.68 12.40
CA ASN A 93 -16.51 -2.85 11.66
C ASN A 93 -15.38 -3.86 11.40
N PRO A 94 -15.02 -4.67 12.41
CA PRO A 94 -13.95 -5.68 12.29
C PRO A 94 -14.24 -6.75 11.22
N GLU A 95 -15.50 -7.16 11.11
CA GLU A 95 -15.90 -8.19 10.14
C GLU A 95 -15.67 -7.73 8.69
N LEU A 96 -15.99 -6.47 8.38
CA LEU A 96 -15.73 -5.90 7.06
C LEU A 96 -14.22 -5.74 6.81
N ASN A 97 -13.44 -5.37 7.84
CA ASN A 97 -11.99 -5.31 7.75
C ASN A 97 -11.42 -6.67 7.36
N ASP A 98 -11.84 -7.73 8.04
CA ASP A 98 -11.36 -9.10 7.80
C ASP A 98 -11.82 -9.63 6.44
N ASP A 99 -13.06 -9.37 6.05
CA ASP A 99 -13.56 -9.77 4.73
C ASP A 99 -12.74 -9.11 3.60
N ILE A 100 -12.41 -7.82 3.71
CA ILE A 100 -11.60 -7.14 2.71
C ILE A 100 -10.14 -7.58 2.79
N ASN A 101 -9.53 -7.52 3.96
CA ASN A 101 -8.08 -7.71 4.11
C ASN A 101 -7.68 -9.18 4.08
N LEU A 102 -8.31 -10.06 4.89
CA LEU A 102 -7.93 -11.47 4.96
C LEU A 102 -8.46 -12.25 3.76
N ARG A 103 -9.78 -12.19 3.51
CA ARG A 103 -10.37 -12.92 2.38
C ARG A 103 -9.86 -12.40 1.04
N GLY A 104 -9.76 -11.07 0.89
CA GLY A 104 -9.21 -10.47 -0.33
C GLY A 104 -7.78 -10.93 -0.59
N THR A 105 -6.88 -10.87 0.41
CA THR A 105 -5.51 -11.37 0.29
C THR A 105 -5.46 -12.88 0.01
N LYS A 106 -6.36 -13.67 0.60
CA LYS A 106 -6.48 -15.11 0.30
C LYS A 106 -6.77 -15.37 -1.18
N ASN A 107 -7.64 -14.57 -1.80
CA ASN A 107 -7.92 -14.69 -3.23
C ASN A 107 -6.68 -14.34 -4.08
N ILE A 108 -5.89 -13.34 -3.68
CA ILE A 108 -4.62 -13.01 -4.35
C ILE A 108 -3.61 -14.15 -4.22
N ILE A 109 -3.46 -14.76 -3.04
CA ILE A 109 -2.61 -15.94 -2.83
C ILE A 109 -3.06 -17.12 -3.71
N ASN A 110 -4.36 -17.41 -3.73
CA ASN A 110 -4.92 -18.50 -4.54
C ASN A 110 -4.68 -18.26 -6.04
N TYR A 111 -4.88 -17.01 -6.48
CA TYR A 111 -4.59 -16.62 -7.86
C TYR A 111 -3.10 -16.82 -8.19
N ALA A 112 -2.21 -16.33 -7.33
CA ALA A 112 -0.77 -16.46 -7.53
C ALA A 112 -0.31 -17.92 -7.60
N ASN A 113 -0.86 -18.77 -6.73
CA ASN A 113 -0.56 -20.20 -6.69
C ASN A 113 -1.00 -20.95 -7.97
N SER A 114 -2.04 -20.44 -8.65
CA SER A 114 -2.62 -21.07 -9.84
C SER A 114 -2.06 -20.55 -11.16
N ASN A 115 -1.32 -19.44 -11.16
CA ASN A 115 -0.99 -18.68 -12.38
C ASN A 115 0.50 -18.35 -12.55
N ASN A 116 1.42 -19.10 -11.93
CA ASN A 116 2.87 -18.96 -12.06
C ASN A 116 3.36 -17.52 -11.83
N ILE A 117 2.86 -16.87 -10.79
CA ILE A 117 3.30 -15.54 -10.42
C ILE A 117 4.75 -15.62 -9.89
N GLU A 118 5.62 -14.84 -10.50
CA GLU A 118 7.05 -14.82 -10.16
C GLU A 118 7.33 -13.98 -8.91
N LYS A 119 6.56 -12.88 -8.73
CA LYS A 119 6.80 -11.93 -7.64
C LYS A 119 5.52 -11.34 -7.09
N VAL A 120 5.44 -11.27 -5.77
CA VAL A 120 4.38 -10.58 -5.04
C VAL A 120 4.99 -9.53 -4.12
N VAL A 121 4.57 -8.27 -4.25
CA VAL A 121 4.87 -7.19 -3.34
C VAL A 121 3.59 -6.87 -2.56
N PHE A 122 3.64 -6.97 -1.24
CA PHE A 122 2.50 -6.73 -0.36
C PHE A 122 2.70 -5.48 0.49
N ALA A 123 1.72 -4.60 0.48
CA ALA A 123 1.67 -3.43 1.36
C ALA A 123 1.17 -3.83 2.76
N SER A 124 2.10 -4.04 3.67
CA SER A 124 1.84 -4.10 5.09
C SER A 124 1.95 -2.71 5.74
N SER A 125 1.98 -2.63 7.06
CA SER A 125 1.89 -1.37 7.80
C SER A 125 2.72 -1.42 9.07
N ALA A 126 3.29 -0.28 9.46
CA ALA A 126 3.89 -0.10 10.78
C ALA A 126 2.90 -0.31 11.95
N ALA A 127 1.59 -0.33 11.69
CA ALA A 127 0.58 -0.66 12.71
C ALA A 127 0.75 -2.04 13.34
N VAL A 128 1.46 -2.98 12.67
CA VAL A 128 1.74 -4.32 13.19
C VAL A 128 2.70 -4.33 14.40
N TYR A 129 3.36 -3.21 14.68
CA TYR A 129 4.22 -3.04 15.85
C TYR A 129 3.45 -2.66 17.12
N GLY A 130 2.19 -2.24 16.99
CA GLY A 130 1.38 -1.82 18.13
C GLY A 130 2.01 -0.68 18.92
N ASP A 131 2.11 -0.87 20.23
CA ASP A 131 2.67 0.12 21.19
C ASP A 131 4.14 -0.21 21.57
N CYS A 132 4.91 -0.77 20.64
CA CYS A 132 6.32 -1.08 20.88
C CYS A 132 7.11 0.19 21.20
N GLU A 133 7.73 0.24 22.37
CA GLU A 133 8.53 1.37 22.85
C GLU A 133 10.02 1.24 22.47
N ASP A 134 10.46 0.07 22.04
CA ASP A 134 11.84 -0.20 21.64
C ASP A 134 12.09 0.37 20.23
N VAL A 135 12.69 1.54 20.16
CA VAL A 135 13.05 2.22 18.90
C VAL A 135 14.56 2.21 18.68
N PRO A 136 15.04 2.07 17.43
CA PRO A 136 14.26 1.96 16.20
C PRO A 136 13.54 0.61 16.08
N LEU A 137 12.32 0.62 15.51
CA LEU A 137 11.54 -0.59 15.28
C LEU A 137 12.25 -1.51 14.29
N VAL A 138 12.49 -2.75 14.68
CA VAL A 138 13.06 -3.80 13.83
C VAL A 138 11.97 -4.78 13.41
N GLU A 139 12.14 -5.47 12.28
CA GLU A 139 11.11 -6.31 11.69
C GLU A 139 10.64 -7.44 12.62
N GLU A 140 11.52 -7.93 13.49
CA GLU A 140 11.27 -9.00 14.46
C GLU A 140 10.37 -8.55 15.64
N SER A 141 10.26 -7.24 15.90
CA SER A 141 9.46 -6.71 17.02
C SER A 141 7.95 -6.67 16.74
N ALA A 142 7.49 -7.06 15.55
CA ALA A 142 6.08 -7.02 15.20
C ALA A 142 5.27 -8.16 15.84
N GLY A 143 3.97 -7.94 16.01
CA GLY A 143 3.01 -8.96 16.43
C GLY A 143 2.15 -8.56 17.63
N ASP A 144 2.49 -7.47 18.34
CA ASP A 144 1.64 -6.90 19.39
C ASP A 144 0.57 -5.97 18.80
N CYS A 145 -0.25 -6.51 17.90
CA CYS A 145 -1.26 -5.75 17.18
C CYS A 145 -2.32 -5.17 18.10
N ARG A 146 -2.67 -3.87 17.92
CA ARG A 146 -3.63 -3.15 18.77
C ARG A 146 -4.94 -2.78 18.06
N SER A 147 -5.17 -3.33 16.88
CA SER A 147 -6.40 -3.07 16.14
C SER A 147 -6.70 -4.20 15.14
N PRO A 148 -7.97 -4.41 14.76
CA PRO A 148 -8.33 -5.39 13.73
C PRO A 148 -7.57 -5.15 12.41
N TYR A 149 -7.32 -3.89 12.05
CA TYR A 149 -6.48 -3.56 10.89
C TYR A 149 -5.06 -4.12 11.02
N ALA A 150 -4.40 -3.87 12.16
CA ALA A 150 -3.04 -4.35 12.40
C ALA A 150 -2.99 -5.89 12.42
N GLU A 151 -3.93 -6.53 13.12
CA GLU A 151 -4.06 -7.99 13.17
C GLU A 151 -4.24 -8.59 11.79
N SER A 152 -5.16 -8.03 10.97
CA SER A 152 -5.37 -8.51 9.60
C SER A 152 -4.14 -8.33 8.72
N LYS A 153 -3.42 -7.21 8.84
CA LYS A 153 -2.17 -7.02 8.07
C LYS A 153 -1.10 -8.03 8.51
N PHE A 154 -0.91 -8.23 9.81
CA PHE A 154 0.06 -9.19 10.32
C PHE A 154 -0.28 -10.63 9.90
N GLN A 155 -1.55 -11.03 9.96
CA GLN A 155 -1.99 -12.35 9.49
C GLN A 155 -1.75 -12.52 7.99
N CYS A 156 -2.00 -11.49 7.18
CA CYS A 156 -1.67 -11.51 5.74
C CYS A 156 -0.18 -11.70 5.47
N GLU A 157 0.72 -11.10 6.27
CA GLU A 157 2.16 -11.35 6.18
C GLU A 157 2.48 -12.83 6.38
N GLN A 158 1.93 -13.44 7.44
CA GLN A 158 2.15 -14.85 7.75
C GLN A 158 1.60 -15.77 6.65
N ASP A 159 0.39 -15.47 6.15
CA ASP A 159 -0.24 -16.24 5.07
C ASP A 159 0.59 -16.16 3.77
N LEU A 160 1.07 -14.99 3.39
CA LEU A 160 1.92 -14.81 2.20
C LEU A 160 3.24 -15.57 2.32
N LEU A 161 3.90 -15.52 3.47
CA LEU A 161 5.17 -16.22 3.68
C LEU A 161 5.01 -17.74 3.73
N SER A 162 3.87 -18.25 4.21
CA SER A 162 3.65 -19.70 4.41
C SER A 162 2.93 -20.39 3.27
N LEU A 163 2.04 -19.69 2.54
CA LEU A 163 1.15 -20.29 1.54
C LEU A 163 1.57 -20.03 0.09
N MET A 164 2.56 -19.14 -0.13
CA MET A 164 3.09 -18.90 -1.48
C MET A 164 4.05 -20.02 -1.92
N PRO A 165 4.11 -20.35 -3.23
CA PRO A 165 5.09 -21.28 -3.77
C PRO A 165 6.52 -20.80 -3.47
N LYS A 166 7.45 -21.74 -3.28
CA LYS A 166 8.85 -21.41 -3.01
C LYS A 166 9.54 -20.66 -4.15
N GLU A 167 9.05 -20.85 -5.35
CA GLU A 167 9.52 -20.21 -6.58
C GLU A 167 9.06 -18.76 -6.70
N THR A 168 7.97 -18.40 -6.04
CA THR A 168 7.45 -17.03 -6.03
C THR A 168 8.22 -16.17 -5.03
N GLN A 169 8.77 -15.07 -5.50
CA GLN A 169 9.41 -14.08 -4.63
C GLN A 169 8.36 -13.26 -3.90
N VAL A 170 8.45 -13.17 -2.57
CA VAL A 170 7.51 -12.41 -1.72
C VAL A 170 8.24 -11.31 -0.98
N HIS A 171 7.83 -10.07 -1.22
CA HIS A 171 8.34 -8.88 -0.55
C HIS A 171 7.21 -8.22 0.23
N ILE A 172 7.29 -8.26 1.54
CA ILE A 172 6.33 -7.64 2.46
C ILE A 172 6.90 -6.31 2.92
N LEU A 173 6.22 -5.22 2.58
CA LEU A 173 6.68 -3.86 2.84
C LEU A 173 5.81 -3.23 3.93
N ARG A 174 6.35 -3.07 5.13
CA ARG A 174 5.69 -2.37 6.24
C ARG A 174 5.86 -0.87 6.06
N PHE A 175 4.86 -0.25 5.46
CA PHE A 175 4.87 1.20 5.25
C PHE A 175 4.69 1.93 6.58
N PHE A 176 5.57 2.90 6.81
CA PHE A 176 5.37 3.90 7.84
C PHE A 176 4.42 4.99 7.33
N ASN A 177 4.50 6.23 7.79
CA ASN A 177 3.48 7.23 7.44
C ASN A 177 3.73 7.80 6.04
N VAL A 178 3.16 7.13 5.02
CA VAL A 178 3.31 7.56 3.62
C VAL A 178 2.53 8.85 3.39
N TYR A 179 3.19 9.84 2.78
CA TYR A 179 2.59 11.13 2.42
C TYR A 179 2.94 11.55 1.00
N GLY A 180 2.16 12.46 0.42
CA GLY A 180 2.49 13.07 -0.85
C GLY A 180 1.29 13.55 -1.67
N PRO A 181 1.55 14.01 -2.90
CA PRO A 181 0.50 14.52 -3.80
C PRO A 181 -0.60 13.49 -4.06
N GLY A 182 -1.85 13.96 -3.99
CA GLY A 182 -3.01 13.12 -4.27
C GLY A 182 -3.57 12.36 -3.05
N GLN A 183 -2.99 12.53 -1.87
CA GLN A 183 -3.58 12.02 -0.62
C GLN A 183 -4.86 12.81 -0.29
N ASP A 184 -5.94 12.09 0.07
CA ASP A 184 -7.23 12.72 0.33
C ASP A 184 -7.25 13.42 1.70
N ALA A 185 -7.54 14.71 1.69
CA ALA A 185 -7.67 15.52 2.90
C ALA A 185 -9.12 15.57 3.43
N ASN A 186 -10.10 15.09 2.65
CA ASN A 186 -11.54 15.17 3.01
C ASN A 186 -12.06 13.88 3.66
N SER A 187 -11.25 12.86 3.79
CA SER A 187 -11.62 11.64 4.51
C SER A 187 -11.85 11.95 5.99
N ASN A 188 -12.87 11.31 6.60
CA ASN A 188 -13.09 11.37 8.05
C ASN A 188 -11.88 10.93 8.86
N TYR A 189 -10.98 10.18 8.23
CA TYR A 189 -9.73 9.65 8.79
C TYR A 189 -8.51 10.19 8.02
N ALA A 190 -8.60 11.45 7.55
CA ALA A 190 -7.49 12.07 6.80
C ALA A 190 -6.20 12.07 7.61
N ALA A 191 -5.09 11.74 6.94
CA ALA A 191 -3.78 11.80 7.56
C ALA A 191 -3.40 13.26 7.93
N VAL A 192 -2.49 13.41 8.88
CA VAL A 192 -2.16 14.71 9.47
C VAL A 192 -1.64 15.72 8.44
N ILE A 193 -0.77 15.29 7.51
CA ILE A 193 -0.17 16.19 6.51
C ILE A 193 -1.24 16.80 5.58
N PRO A 194 -2.08 16.02 4.85
CA PRO A 194 -3.10 16.60 4.00
C PRO A 194 -4.12 17.43 4.80
N SER A 195 -4.46 17.01 6.03
CA SER A 195 -5.36 17.76 6.91
C SER A 195 -4.78 19.14 7.27
N PHE A 196 -3.50 19.21 7.64
CA PHE A 196 -2.83 20.48 7.97
C PHE A 196 -2.77 21.40 6.75
N ILE A 197 -2.33 20.87 5.60
CA ILE A 197 -2.25 21.65 4.35
C ILE A 197 -3.63 22.21 3.99
N GLN A 198 -4.68 21.39 4.04
CA GLN A 198 -6.04 21.84 3.71
C GLN A 198 -6.52 22.97 4.63
N ARG A 199 -6.31 22.85 5.95
CA ARG A 199 -6.74 23.89 6.89
C ARG A 199 -5.96 25.19 6.69
N ILE A 200 -4.64 25.11 6.53
CA ILE A 200 -3.79 26.28 6.31
C ILE A 200 -4.17 27.00 5.02
N THR A 201 -4.34 26.27 3.92
CA THR A 201 -4.72 26.85 2.63
C THR A 201 -6.15 27.44 2.63
N SER A 202 -7.00 26.97 3.54
CA SER A 202 -8.36 27.52 3.77
C SER A 202 -8.37 28.66 4.80
N GLY A 203 -7.23 29.15 5.28
CA GLY A 203 -7.12 30.21 6.29
C GLY A 203 -7.55 29.77 7.70
N GLN A 204 -7.59 28.46 7.97
CA GLN A 204 -7.95 27.89 9.26
C GLN A 204 -6.72 27.40 10.01
N SER A 205 -6.73 27.48 11.33
CA SER A 205 -5.68 26.89 12.15
C SER A 205 -5.75 25.37 12.14
N PRO A 206 -4.63 24.65 11.94
CA PRO A 206 -4.56 23.21 12.12
C PRO A 206 -4.94 22.79 13.54
N THR A 207 -5.54 21.60 13.67
CA THR A 207 -5.90 21.03 14.97
C THR A 207 -4.84 20.00 15.36
N ILE A 208 -4.18 20.21 16.49
CA ILE A 208 -3.28 19.25 17.11
C ILE A 208 -4.03 18.54 18.21
N PHE A 209 -4.03 17.20 18.19
CA PHE A 209 -4.55 16.37 19.25
C PHE A 209 -3.44 16.13 20.28
N GLY A 210 -3.72 16.37 21.57
CA GLY A 210 -2.72 16.32 22.62
C GLY A 210 -1.81 17.56 22.59
N ASP A 211 -0.56 17.39 23.02
CA ASP A 211 0.45 18.47 23.09
C ASP A 211 1.31 18.58 21.83
N GLY A 212 1.13 17.67 20.85
CA GLY A 212 1.88 17.64 19.61
C GLY A 212 3.31 17.10 19.72
N SER A 213 3.69 16.55 20.87
CA SER A 213 5.01 15.94 21.08
C SER A 213 5.13 14.55 20.44
N GLN A 214 3.98 13.89 20.18
CA GLN A 214 3.97 12.59 19.50
C GLN A 214 4.63 12.69 18.13
N SER A 215 5.51 11.75 17.85
CA SER A 215 6.29 11.74 16.61
C SER A 215 5.89 10.58 15.67
N ARG A 216 6.26 10.72 14.42
CA ARG A 216 6.11 9.69 13.39
C ARG A 216 7.30 9.76 12.42
N ASP A 217 7.57 8.62 11.78
CA ASP A 217 8.42 8.58 10.60
C ASP A 217 7.54 8.78 9.36
N PHE A 218 7.81 9.82 8.59
CA PHE A 218 7.07 10.17 7.38
C PHE A 218 7.91 9.86 6.14
N ILE A 219 7.38 9.05 5.23
CA ILE A 219 8.05 8.69 3.97
C ILE A 219 7.25 9.20 2.77
N ALA A 220 7.95 9.77 1.78
CA ALA A 220 7.30 10.27 0.58
C ALA A 220 6.78 9.12 -0.30
N VAL A 221 5.59 9.30 -0.89
CA VAL A 221 5.02 8.31 -1.80
C VAL A 221 5.91 8.02 -3.01
N SER A 222 6.71 9.00 -3.45
CA SER A 222 7.71 8.83 -4.50
C SER A 222 8.76 7.79 -4.14
N ASP A 223 9.23 7.77 -2.89
CA ASP A 223 10.26 6.85 -2.43
C ASP A 223 9.70 5.43 -2.32
N VAL A 224 8.47 5.29 -1.81
CA VAL A 224 7.73 4.01 -1.78
C VAL A 224 7.56 3.45 -3.19
N VAL A 225 7.11 4.27 -4.12
CA VAL A 225 6.88 3.89 -5.52
C VAL A 225 8.19 3.51 -6.22
N ASN A 226 9.26 4.28 -6.02
CA ASN A 226 10.59 3.97 -6.53
C ASN A 226 11.09 2.62 -6.01
N LEU A 227 10.94 2.35 -4.70
CA LEU A 227 11.33 1.08 -4.10
C LEU A 227 10.58 -0.10 -4.76
N ILE A 228 9.25 0.00 -4.88
CA ILE A 228 8.42 -1.05 -5.51
C ILE A 228 8.86 -1.27 -6.96
N THR A 229 9.08 -0.19 -7.72
CA THR A 229 9.52 -0.27 -9.11
C THR A 229 10.88 -0.95 -9.24
N GLN A 230 11.83 -0.66 -8.35
CA GLN A 230 13.13 -1.33 -8.30
C GLN A 230 12.99 -2.82 -7.95
N ILE A 231 12.15 -3.18 -6.98
CA ILE A 231 11.85 -4.58 -6.64
C ILE A 231 11.31 -5.33 -7.87
N LEU A 232 10.42 -4.74 -8.63
CA LEU A 232 9.85 -5.36 -9.83
C LEU A 232 10.85 -5.49 -10.98
N SER A 233 11.74 -4.49 -11.17
CA SER A 233 12.70 -4.44 -12.28
C SER A 233 13.95 -5.29 -12.09
N ASN A 234 14.27 -5.71 -10.87
CA ASN A 234 15.57 -6.27 -10.55
C ASN A 234 15.50 -7.80 -10.36
N HIS A 235 16.26 -8.56 -11.18
CA HIS A 235 16.37 -10.02 -11.04
C HIS A 235 17.30 -10.45 -9.89
N ASN A 236 18.18 -9.55 -9.41
CA ASN A 236 19.08 -9.79 -8.27
C ASN A 236 18.50 -9.20 -6.97
N ASN A 237 17.24 -9.42 -6.74
CA ASN A 237 16.49 -8.80 -5.66
C ASN A 237 16.96 -9.18 -4.25
N PRO A 238 16.58 -8.32 -3.26
CA PRO A 238 16.64 -8.73 -1.87
C PRO A 238 15.88 -10.06 -1.69
N GLN A 239 16.32 -10.85 -0.71
CA GLN A 239 15.70 -12.14 -0.40
C GLN A 239 14.21 -11.96 -0.09
N ASN A 240 13.42 -13.03 -0.24
CA ASN A 240 12.05 -13.06 0.27
C ASN A 240 12.05 -12.62 1.73
N GLY A 241 11.11 -11.76 2.12
CA GLY A 241 11.07 -11.32 3.50
C GLY A 241 10.21 -10.10 3.76
N VAL A 242 10.29 -9.67 4.99
CA VAL A 242 9.60 -8.49 5.52
C VAL A 242 10.60 -7.35 5.64
N TYR A 243 10.20 -6.15 5.27
CA TYR A 243 11.06 -4.97 5.26
C TYR A 243 10.31 -3.74 5.76
N ASN A 244 10.92 -2.99 6.65
CA ASN A 244 10.46 -1.67 7.02
C ASN A 244 10.69 -0.67 5.88
N VAL A 245 9.67 0.12 5.57
CA VAL A 245 9.75 1.18 4.56
C VAL A 245 9.54 2.52 5.27
N ALA A 246 10.65 3.10 5.70
CA ALA A 246 10.75 4.25 6.58
C ALA A 246 11.97 5.10 6.22
N THR A 247 12.07 6.30 6.79
CA THR A 247 13.22 7.21 6.61
C THR A 247 14.22 7.13 7.76
N GLN A 248 13.88 6.44 8.85
CA GLN A 248 14.61 6.44 10.12
C GLN A 248 14.71 7.86 10.75
N THR A 249 13.78 8.73 10.39
CA THR A 249 13.73 10.11 10.89
C THR A 249 12.42 10.33 11.62
N GLU A 250 12.54 10.62 12.90
CA GLU A 250 11.42 10.91 13.76
C GLU A 250 11.05 12.40 13.65
N THR A 251 9.79 12.70 13.36
CA THR A 251 9.27 14.08 13.26
C THR A 251 8.08 14.24 14.19
N SER A 252 8.14 15.18 15.14
CA SER A 252 7.00 15.49 16.01
C SER A 252 5.91 16.24 15.24
N ILE A 253 4.67 16.16 15.72
CA ILE A 253 3.54 16.89 15.11
C ILE A 253 3.76 18.40 15.18
N ASN A 254 4.38 18.90 16.26
CA ASN A 254 4.76 20.32 16.38
C ASN A 254 5.81 20.74 15.35
N GLU A 255 6.80 19.89 15.08
CA GLU A 255 7.82 20.15 14.07
C GLU A 255 7.24 20.07 12.65
N LEU A 256 6.41 19.05 12.39
CA LEU A 256 5.68 18.91 11.13
C LEU A 256 4.87 20.18 10.81
N LEU A 257 4.16 20.73 11.81
CA LEU A 257 3.40 21.97 11.62
C LEU A 257 4.33 23.14 11.23
N ARG A 258 5.49 23.27 11.89
CA ARG A 258 6.47 24.33 11.54
C ARG A 258 7.06 24.19 10.15
N ILE A 259 7.18 22.96 9.64
CA ILE A 259 7.68 22.71 8.27
C ILE A 259 6.64 23.11 7.22
N ILE A 260 5.34 22.94 7.53
CA ILE A 260 4.24 23.20 6.59
C ILE A 260 3.85 24.69 6.57
N THR A 261 4.08 25.45 7.65
CA THR A 261 3.76 26.89 7.78
C THR A 261 4.91 27.79 7.39
#